data_5af0024b7ebb2e38bef2ebe4fa05453a
#
_entry.id   5af0024b7ebb2e38bef2ebe4fa05453a
#
_cell.length_a   1.000
_cell.length_b   1.000
_cell.length_c   1.000
_cell.angle_alpha   90.00
_cell.angle_beta   90.00
_cell.angle_gamma   90.00
#
_symmetry.space_group_name_H-M   'P 1'
#
loop_
_entity.id
_entity.type
_entity.pdbx_description
1 polymer ?
#
loop_
_entity_poly.entity_id
_entity_poly.type
_entity_poly.pdbx_seq_one_letter_code
_entity_poly.pdbx_strand_id
1 'polypeptide(L)'
;MTHPAHTPASLPATRSKTTFPAAGTAGRARRARVEPMAVRPLRDGRYAVETEGGTYVVALDAHACTCPDHQLRDARCKHLRRVALEVTEGLVPPPGQRTAVCAVCGGRTFVPTAFRGPTLCPAHDHGPGDLVHDRETGERLIVVAATGERADRIETDEGRLVADYPTNAAYGAHEPVFRAVYLDSLRRGGDVQRYAFPASRLRRVAGRGDADAGTDPESRPSPAEGDGDGAASPTTA
;
A
#
# COMPACT_ATOMS: atom_id res chain seq x y z
N MET A 1 -29.70 -2.44 -40.18
CA MET A 1 -28.78 -3.14 -39.25
C MET A 1 -27.57 -2.22 -39.05
N THR A 2 -27.59 -1.47 -37.96
CA THR A 2 -26.53 -0.50 -37.58
C THR A 2 -25.53 -1.22 -36.69
N HIS A 3 -24.29 -1.35 -37.16
CA HIS A 3 -23.17 -1.88 -36.36
C HIS A 3 -22.85 -0.89 -35.22
N PRO A 4 -22.67 -1.36 -33.97
CA PRO A 4 -22.19 -0.50 -32.90
C PRO A 4 -20.73 -0.12 -33.19
N ALA A 5 -20.44 1.17 -33.14
CA ALA A 5 -19.08 1.69 -33.27
C ALA A 5 -18.22 1.16 -32.13
N HIS A 6 -17.18 0.43 -32.45
CA HIS A 6 -16.13 0.04 -31.49
C HIS A 6 -15.39 1.29 -31.03
N THR A 7 -15.59 1.67 -29.77
CA THR A 7 -14.74 2.67 -29.11
C THR A 7 -13.31 2.10 -29.08
N PRO A 8 -12.30 2.80 -29.63
CA PRO A 8 -10.93 2.33 -29.57
C PRO A 8 -10.50 2.22 -28.12
N ALA A 9 -9.97 1.06 -27.73
CA ALA A 9 -9.40 0.84 -26.43
C ALA A 9 -8.30 1.91 -26.19
N SER A 10 -8.48 2.72 -25.17
CA SER A 10 -7.48 3.71 -24.75
C SER A 10 -6.14 3.02 -24.59
N LEU A 11 -5.13 3.46 -25.33
CA LEU A 11 -3.76 3.00 -25.18
C LEU A 11 -3.35 3.18 -23.70
N PRO A 12 -2.74 2.17 -23.06
CA PRO A 12 -2.29 2.32 -21.68
C PRO A 12 -1.32 3.49 -21.59
N ALA A 13 -1.60 4.42 -20.69
CA ALA A 13 -0.77 5.61 -20.47
C ALA A 13 0.70 5.22 -20.34
N THR A 14 1.55 5.81 -21.19
CA THR A 14 3.00 5.60 -21.17
C THR A 14 3.51 6.13 -19.82
N ARG A 15 4.06 5.27 -18.97
CA ARG A 15 4.68 5.70 -17.72
C ARG A 15 5.96 6.46 -18.05
N SER A 16 6.14 7.60 -17.40
CA SER A 16 7.37 8.37 -17.51
C SER A 16 8.57 7.56 -16.95
N LYS A 17 9.71 7.67 -17.61
CA LYS A 17 10.96 7.10 -17.11
C LYS A 17 11.40 7.83 -15.85
N THR A 18 11.71 7.08 -14.80
CA THR A 18 12.12 7.60 -13.49
C THR A 18 13.50 7.09 -13.10
N THR A 19 14.11 7.73 -12.10
CA THR A 19 15.37 7.34 -11.49
C THR A 19 15.21 7.21 -9.97
N PHE A 20 16.17 6.55 -9.33
CA PHE A 20 16.28 6.45 -7.87
C PHE A 20 17.63 6.96 -7.41
N PRO A 21 17.78 7.40 -6.15
CA PRO A 21 19.07 7.74 -5.57
C PRO A 21 20.06 6.58 -5.69
N ALA A 22 21.33 6.89 -5.92
CA ALA A 22 22.39 5.88 -6.08
C ALA A 22 22.62 5.01 -4.83
N ALA A 23 22.37 5.54 -3.64
CA ALA A 23 22.40 4.82 -2.35
C ALA A 23 23.66 3.96 -2.14
N GLY A 24 24.86 4.48 -2.45
CA GLY A 24 26.13 3.77 -2.25
C GLY A 24 26.33 2.53 -3.14
N THR A 25 25.47 2.29 -4.13
CA THR A 25 25.55 1.11 -5.01
C THR A 25 26.53 1.31 -6.17
N ALA A 26 27.07 0.20 -6.72
CA ALA A 26 27.98 0.18 -7.86
C ALA A 26 27.51 -0.75 -8.98
N GLY A 27 28.15 -0.67 -10.13
CA GLY A 27 27.93 -1.56 -11.27
C GLY A 27 26.46 -1.63 -11.74
N ARG A 28 25.91 -2.85 -11.90
CA ARG A 28 24.52 -3.08 -12.35
C ARG A 28 23.49 -2.58 -11.35
N ALA A 29 23.79 -2.63 -10.06
CA ALA A 29 22.89 -2.13 -9.03
C ALA A 29 22.76 -0.60 -9.10
N ARG A 30 23.87 0.13 -9.28
CA ARG A 30 23.84 1.56 -9.50
C ARG A 30 23.07 1.94 -10.76
N ARG A 31 23.34 1.25 -11.89
CA ARG A 31 22.62 1.50 -13.15
C ARG A 31 21.11 1.26 -13.03
N ALA A 32 20.68 0.25 -12.29
CA ALA A 32 19.27 0.01 -12.03
C ALA A 32 18.57 1.18 -11.30
N ARG A 33 19.31 1.95 -10.54
CA ARG A 33 18.80 3.13 -9.81
C ARG A 33 18.87 4.41 -10.64
N VAL A 34 20.04 4.73 -11.19
CA VAL A 34 20.30 6.05 -11.78
C VAL A 34 19.93 6.16 -13.25
N GLU A 35 19.83 5.06 -14.00
CA GLU A 35 19.40 5.14 -15.40
C GLU A 35 17.89 5.36 -15.49
N PRO A 36 17.43 6.27 -16.36
CA PRO A 36 16.01 6.49 -16.59
C PRO A 36 15.34 5.25 -17.19
N MET A 37 14.38 4.68 -16.44
CA MET A 37 13.60 3.51 -16.88
C MET A 37 12.14 3.67 -16.51
N ALA A 38 11.25 3.15 -17.37
CA ALA A 38 9.84 2.99 -17.08
C ALA A 38 9.51 1.50 -16.97
N VAL A 39 8.92 1.11 -15.84
CA VAL A 39 8.47 -0.27 -15.60
C VAL A 39 6.96 -0.33 -15.74
N ARG A 40 6.46 -1.23 -16.57
CA ARG A 40 5.03 -1.45 -16.78
C ARG A 40 4.69 -2.92 -16.55
N PRO A 41 3.81 -3.24 -15.59
CA PRO A 41 3.35 -4.61 -15.40
C PRO A 41 2.54 -5.09 -16.62
N LEU A 42 2.73 -6.35 -16.99
CA LEU A 42 1.98 -7.05 -18.01
C LEU A 42 0.91 -7.94 -17.36
N ARG A 43 -0.09 -8.34 -18.16
CA ARG A 43 -1.23 -9.14 -17.63
C ARG A 43 -0.84 -10.53 -17.14
N ASP A 44 0.28 -11.05 -17.65
CA ASP A 44 0.81 -12.38 -17.34
C ASP A 44 1.80 -12.41 -16.16
N GLY A 45 1.87 -11.32 -15.37
CA GLY A 45 2.76 -11.21 -14.22
C GLY A 45 4.19 -10.82 -14.55
N ARG A 46 4.51 -10.63 -15.85
CA ARG A 46 5.80 -10.09 -16.29
C ARG A 46 5.79 -8.57 -16.34
N TYR A 47 6.92 -7.97 -16.67
CA TYR A 47 7.09 -6.52 -16.73
C TYR A 47 7.78 -6.12 -18.02
N ALA A 48 7.31 -5.07 -18.69
CA ALA A 48 8.04 -4.38 -19.73
C ALA A 48 8.87 -3.25 -19.08
N VAL A 49 10.17 -3.24 -19.38
CA VAL A 49 11.11 -2.22 -18.91
C VAL A 49 11.60 -1.43 -20.12
N GLU A 50 11.21 -0.18 -20.21
CA GLU A 50 11.61 0.76 -21.25
C GLU A 50 12.83 1.55 -20.79
N THR A 51 13.87 1.58 -21.61
CA THR A 51 15.14 2.30 -21.41
C THR A 51 15.46 3.15 -22.65
N GLU A 52 16.58 3.86 -22.67
CA GLU A 52 17.09 4.49 -23.88
C GLU A 52 17.49 3.46 -24.94
N GLY A 53 18.03 2.32 -24.51
CA GLY A 53 18.53 1.26 -25.42
C GLY A 53 17.47 0.26 -25.87
N GLY A 54 16.18 0.47 -25.53
CA GLY A 54 15.08 -0.39 -25.97
C GLY A 54 14.17 -0.86 -24.84
N THR A 55 13.25 -1.75 -25.20
CA THR A 55 12.28 -2.36 -24.28
C THR A 55 12.62 -3.82 -24.04
N TYR A 56 12.65 -4.22 -22.79
CA TYR A 56 12.97 -5.58 -22.35
C TYR A 56 11.84 -6.16 -21.50
N VAL A 57 11.62 -7.46 -21.62
CA VAL A 57 10.65 -8.19 -20.79
C VAL A 57 11.37 -8.86 -19.62
N VAL A 58 10.84 -8.66 -18.44
CA VAL A 58 11.33 -9.24 -17.17
C VAL A 58 10.28 -10.17 -16.59
N ALA A 59 10.67 -11.40 -16.28
CA ALA A 59 9.92 -12.34 -15.44
C ALA A 59 10.64 -12.42 -14.09
N LEU A 60 10.06 -11.76 -13.06
CA LEU A 60 10.75 -11.61 -11.77
C LEU A 60 10.84 -12.95 -11.04
N ASP A 61 9.78 -13.74 -11.06
CA ASP A 61 9.73 -15.07 -10.40
C ASP A 61 10.71 -16.07 -11.02
N ALA A 62 10.84 -16.02 -12.36
CA ALA A 62 11.78 -16.86 -13.09
C ALA A 62 13.21 -16.29 -13.13
N HIS A 63 13.44 -15.14 -12.49
CA HIS A 63 14.70 -14.39 -12.55
C HIS A 63 15.20 -14.15 -13.99
N ALA A 64 14.32 -14.06 -14.98
CA ALA A 64 14.65 -13.96 -16.41
C ALA A 64 14.44 -12.57 -16.98
N CYS A 65 15.28 -12.21 -17.96
CA CYS A 65 15.19 -10.95 -18.70
C CYS A 65 15.63 -11.15 -20.16
N THR A 66 14.93 -10.53 -21.10
CA THR A 66 15.27 -10.61 -22.54
C THR A 66 16.47 -9.75 -22.95
N CYS A 67 17.12 -9.02 -22.03
CA CYS A 67 18.26 -8.19 -22.40
C CYS A 67 19.53 -9.00 -22.68
N PRO A 68 20.44 -8.50 -23.55
CA PRO A 68 21.68 -9.20 -23.89
C PRO A 68 22.57 -9.49 -22.67
N ASP A 69 22.63 -8.59 -21.68
CA ASP A 69 23.46 -8.78 -20.49
C ASP A 69 23.01 -10.02 -19.66
N HIS A 70 21.70 -10.27 -19.61
CA HIS A 70 21.18 -11.47 -18.95
C HIS A 70 21.37 -12.71 -19.81
N GLN A 71 20.99 -12.65 -21.09
CA GLN A 71 21.02 -13.79 -21.99
C GLN A 71 22.44 -14.35 -22.21
N LEU A 72 23.45 -13.46 -22.31
CA LEU A 72 24.83 -13.87 -22.61
C LEU A 72 25.65 -14.21 -21.35
N ARG A 73 25.27 -13.68 -20.17
CA ARG A 73 26.07 -13.80 -18.95
C ARG A 73 25.35 -14.44 -17.78
N ASP A 74 24.08 -14.78 -17.96
CA ASP A 74 23.18 -15.26 -16.89
C ASP A 74 23.25 -14.39 -15.62
N ALA A 75 23.48 -13.09 -15.81
CA ALA A 75 23.69 -12.16 -14.71
C ALA A 75 22.37 -11.53 -14.28
N ARG A 76 22.22 -11.27 -12.97
CA ARG A 76 21.14 -10.41 -12.47
C ARG A 76 21.33 -8.98 -12.98
N CYS A 77 20.78 -8.71 -14.17
CA CYS A 77 20.96 -7.48 -14.93
C CYS A 77 20.31 -6.26 -14.24
N LYS A 78 20.56 -5.06 -14.79
CA LYS A 78 19.97 -3.81 -14.27
C LYS A 78 18.43 -3.80 -14.35
N HIS A 79 17.83 -4.46 -15.34
CA HIS A 79 16.37 -4.49 -15.51
C HIS A 79 15.67 -5.35 -14.46
N LEU A 80 16.20 -6.55 -14.16
CA LEU A 80 15.74 -7.39 -13.05
C LEU A 80 15.81 -6.64 -11.70
N ARG A 81 16.92 -5.94 -11.46
CA ARG A 81 17.11 -5.14 -10.25
C ARG A 81 16.15 -3.96 -10.19
N ARG A 82 15.89 -3.32 -11.33
CA ARG A 82 14.93 -2.20 -11.42
C ARG A 82 13.51 -2.64 -11.10
N VAL A 83 13.03 -3.73 -11.69
CA VAL A 83 11.70 -4.26 -11.40
C VAL A 83 11.58 -4.64 -9.92
N ALA A 84 12.56 -5.36 -9.37
CA ALA A 84 12.57 -5.70 -7.95
C ALA A 84 12.49 -4.45 -7.05
N LEU A 85 13.25 -3.41 -7.38
CA LEU A 85 13.24 -2.14 -6.66
C LEU A 85 11.84 -1.50 -6.70
N GLU A 86 11.22 -1.37 -7.89
CA GLU A 86 9.89 -0.76 -8.01
C GLU A 86 8.78 -1.58 -7.35
N VAL A 87 8.91 -2.90 -7.28
CA VAL A 87 8.00 -3.76 -6.51
C VAL A 87 8.17 -3.52 -5.01
N THR A 88 9.42 -3.46 -4.52
CA THR A 88 9.71 -3.20 -3.10
C THR A 88 9.24 -1.83 -2.65
N GLU A 89 9.43 -0.80 -3.50
CA GLU A 89 8.96 0.57 -3.24
C GLU A 89 7.43 0.75 -3.48
N GLY A 90 6.70 -0.32 -3.77
CA GLY A 90 5.25 -0.26 -4.01
C GLY A 90 4.84 0.57 -5.23
N LEU A 91 5.73 0.77 -6.21
CA LEU A 91 5.45 1.54 -7.42
C LEU A 91 4.75 0.72 -8.50
N VAL A 92 4.98 -0.57 -8.54
CA VAL A 92 4.31 -1.55 -9.41
C VAL A 92 3.86 -2.76 -8.58
N PRO A 93 2.77 -3.43 -8.99
CA PRO A 93 2.29 -4.61 -8.26
C PRO A 93 3.32 -5.74 -8.31
N PRO A 94 3.45 -6.54 -7.25
CA PRO A 94 4.19 -7.81 -7.29
C PRO A 94 3.64 -8.77 -8.37
N PRO A 95 4.41 -9.79 -8.77
CA PRO A 95 3.90 -10.85 -9.64
C PRO A 95 2.61 -11.47 -9.10
N GLY A 96 1.66 -11.80 -9.96
CA GLY A 96 0.38 -12.36 -9.57
C GLY A 96 -0.61 -11.37 -8.94
N GLN A 97 -0.21 -10.11 -8.79
CA GLN A 97 -1.08 -9.03 -8.30
C GLN A 97 -1.39 -8.00 -9.39
N ARG A 98 -2.45 -7.23 -9.15
CA ARG A 98 -2.86 -6.09 -9.98
C ARG A 98 -3.06 -4.84 -9.13
N THR A 99 -2.88 -3.68 -9.74
CA THR A 99 -3.28 -2.42 -9.13
C THR A 99 -4.80 -2.36 -8.96
N ALA A 100 -5.24 -1.88 -7.82
CA ALA A 100 -6.63 -1.65 -7.47
C ALA A 100 -6.76 -0.34 -6.69
N VAL A 101 -8.00 0.07 -6.44
CA VAL A 101 -8.33 1.24 -5.65
C VAL A 101 -9.03 0.78 -4.38
N CYS A 102 -8.60 1.26 -3.23
CA CYS A 102 -9.25 0.96 -1.96
C CYS A 102 -10.69 1.47 -1.96
N ALA A 103 -11.65 0.60 -1.66
CA ALA A 103 -13.07 0.93 -1.63
C ALA A 103 -13.42 1.96 -0.52
N VAL A 104 -12.54 2.17 0.44
CA VAL A 104 -12.75 3.09 1.56
C VAL A 104 -12.12 4.45 1.31
N CYS A 105 -10.81 4.51 1.08
CA CYS A 105 -10.08 5.78 0.99
C CYS A 105 -9.72 6.21 -0.44
N GLY A 106 -10.06 5.42 -1.46
CA GLY A 106 -9.67 5.72 -2.84
C GLY A 106 -8.17 5.58 -3.14
N GLY A 107 -7.35 5.22 -2.14
CA GLY A 107 -5.92 5.04 -2.29
C GLY A 107 -5.56 3.82 -3.14
N ARG A 108 -4.43 3.90 -3.83
CA ARG A 108 -3.90 2.79 -4.62
C ARG A 108 -3.47 1.64 -3.70
N THR A 109 -3.82 0.41 -4.11
CA THR A 109 -3.41 -0.83 -3.44
C THR A 109 -3.10 -1.92 -4.45
N PHE A 110 -2.54 -3.03 -4.00
CA PHE A 110 -2.30 -4.20 -4.84
C PHE A 110 -3.07 -5.40 -4.27
N VAL A 111 -3.72 -6.12 -5.15
CA VAL A 111 -4.52 -7.30 -4.79
C VAL A 111 -4.22 -8.45 -5.74
N PRO A 112 -4.36 -9.71 -5.31
CA PRO A 112 -4.22 -10.86 -6.20
C PRO A 112 -5.07 -10.71 -7.46
N THR A 113 -4.56 -11.12 -8.62
CA THR A 113 -5.26 -10.97 -9.92
C THR A 113 -6.61 -11.69 -9.92
N ALA A 114 -6.72 -12.81 -9.19
CA ALA A 114 -7.93 -13.59 -9.05
C ALA A 114 -8.92 -13.04 -8.01
N PHE A 115 -8.52 -12.05 -7.21
CA PHE A 115 -9.37 -11.49 -6.16
C PHE A 115 -10.62 -10.81 -6.73
N ARG A 116 -11.80 -11.09 -6.17
CA ARG A 116 -13.12 -10.60 -6.64
C ARG A 116 -13.91 -9.83 -5.58
N GLY A 117 -13.42 -9.74 -4.34
CA GLY A 117 -14.07 -8.99 -3.27
C GLY A 117 -13.83 -7.48 -3.38
N PRO A 118 -14.37 -6.69 -2.42
CA PRO A 118 -14.04 -5.28 -2.28
C PRO A 118 -12.54 -5.13 -2.01
N THR A 119 -11.87 -4.30 -2.81
CA THR A 119 -10.42 -4.10 -2.67
C THR A 119 -10.15 -3.12 -1.55
N LEU A 120 -9.28 -3.48 -0.63
CA LEU A 120 -8.91 -2.67 0.52
C LEU A 120 -7.39 -2.48 0.57
N CYS A 121 -6.94 -1.33 1.05
CA CYS A 121 -5.53 -1.12 1.35
C CYS A 121 -5.19 -1.69 2.73
N PRO A 122 -3.90 -1.89 3.07
CA PRO A 122 -3.50 -2.48 4.35
C PRO A 122 -4.05 -1.76 5.60
N ALA A 123 -4.37 -0.46 5.49
CA ALA A 123 -4.96 0.29 6.59
C ALA A 123 -6.45 -0.02 6.82
N HIS A 124 -7.17 -0.51 5.80
CA HIS A 124 -8.60 -0.79 5.85
C HIS A 124 -8.93 -2.28 5.66
N ASP A 125 -7.94 -3.12 5.38
CA ASP A 125 -8.10 -4.57 5.30
C ASP A 125 -7.83 -5.19 6.67
N HIS A 126 -8.87 -5.77 7.27
CA HIS A 126 -8.80 -6.38 8.59
C HIS A 126 -9.12 -7.87 8.50
N GLY A 127 -8.22 -8.70 9.01
CA GLY A 127 -8.40 -10.15 9.07
C GLY A 127 -8.93 -10.63 10.42
N PRO A 128 -9.49 -11.85 10.49
CA PRO A 128 -9.83 -12.48 11.76
C PRO A 128 -8.63 -12.55 12.70
N GLY A 129 -8.81 -12.12 13.95
CA GLY A 129 -7.76 -12.03 14.95
C GLY A 129 -7.04 -10.68 15.03
N ASP A 130 -7.24 -9.79 14.06
CA ASP A 130 -6.65 -8.44 14.12
C ASP A 130 -7.19 -7.66 15.32
N LEU A 131 -6.27 -7.04 16.05
CA LEU A 131 -6.61 -6.12 17.13
C LEU A 131 -6.77 -4.71 16.54
N VAL A 132 -7.93 -4.11 16.76
CA VAL A 132 -8.29 -2.80 16.25
C VAL A 132 -8.88 -1.90 17.34
N HIS A 133 -8.88 -0.59 17.09
CA HIS A 133 -9.62 0.40 17.88
C HIS A 133 -10.89 0.81 17.14
N ASP A 134 -12.00 0.90 17.85
CA ASP A 134 -13.18 1.63 17.44
C ASP A 134 -12.90 3.14 17.52
N ARG A 135 -13.07 3.85 16.41
CA ARG A 135 -12.80 5.31 16.35
C ARG A 135 -13.82 6.13 17.15
N GLU A 136 -15.03 5.60 17.36
CA GLU A 136 -16.08 6.30 18.12
C GLU A 136 -15.89 6.20 19.62
N THR A 137 -15.53 5.00 20.11
CA THR A 137 -15.44 4.75 21.55
C THR A 137 -14.01 4.75 22.08
N GLY A 138 -13.01 4.58 21.20
CA GLY A 138 -11.61 4.37 21.57
C GLY A 138 -11.33 2.97 22.13
N GLU A 139 -12.34 2.13 22.25
CA GLU A 139 -12.21 0.78 22.80
C GLU A 139 -11.52 -0.18 21.83
N ARG A 140 -10.93 -1.22 22.39
CA ARG A 140 -10.24 -2.26 21.61
C ARG A 140 -11.20 -3.39 21.25
N LEU A 141 -11.07 -3.85 20.01
CA LEU A 141 -11.84 -4.96 19.48
C LEU A 141 -10.92 -5.99 18.82
N ILE A 142 -11.42 -7.20 18.74
CA ILE A 142 -10.83 -8.27 17.91
C ILE A 142 -11.77 -8.50 16.73
N VAL A 143 -11.22 -8.41 15.51
CA VAL A 143 -11.97 -8.73 14.30
C VAL A 143 -12.24 -10.24 14.25
N VAL A 144 -13.49 -10.59 14.00
CA VAL A 144 -13.93 -12.00 13.91
C VAL A 144 -14.07 -12.44 12.46
N ALA A 145 -14.63 -11.58 11.61
CA ALA A 145 -14.84 -11.89 10.19
C ALA A 145 -14.98 -10.63 9.35
N ALA A 146 -14.57 -10.71 8.08
CA ALA A 146 -15.02 -9.81 7.03
C ALA A 146 -16.36 -10.36 6.47
N THR A 147 -17.37 -9.51 6.32
CA THR A 147 -18.68 -9.96 5.78
C THR A 147 -18.67 -10.04 4.26
N GLY A 148 -17.79 -9.28 3.60
CA GLY A 148 -17.79 -9.10 2.15
C GLY A 148 -18.90 -8.19 1.63
N GLU A 149 -19.78 -7.70 2.50
CA GLU A 149 -20.94 -6.87 2.18
C GLU A 149 -20.71 -5.41 2.60
N ARG A 150 -21.52 -4.51 2.03
CA ARG A 150 -21.48 -3.08 2.30
C ARG A 150 -22.40 -2.72 3.47
N ALA A 151 -22.09 -1.62 4.16
CA ALA A 151 -22.87 -1.12 5.30
C ALA A 151 -24.32 -0.77 4.93
N ASP A 152 -24.59 -0.35 3.69
CA ASP A 152 -25.93 -0.06 3.16
C ASP A 152 -26.69 -1.30 2.68
N ARG A 153 -26.17 -2.51 2.90
CA ARG A 153 -26.79 -3.77 2.45
C ARG A 153 -26.86 -4.86 3.50
N ILE A 154 -26.17 -4.69 4.60
CA ILE A 154 -26.18 -5.67 5.69
C ILE A 154 -27.03 -5.15 6.84
N GLU A 155 -27.98 -5.97 7.27
CA GLU A 155 -28.80 -5.71 8.44
C GLU A 155 -28.19 -6.36 9.68
N THR A 156 -28.34 -5.71 10.80
CA THR A 156 -28.05 -6.27 12.14
C THR A 156 -29.21 -7.13 12.61
N ASP A 157 -29.00 -7.86 13.71
CA ASP A 157 -30.03 -8.68 14.35
C ASP A 157 -31.24 -7.86 14.81
N GLU A 158 -31.11 -6.52 14.90
CA GLU A 158 -32.20 -5.58 15.21
C GLU A 158 -33.02 -5.16 13.98
N GLY A 159 -32.70 -5.67 12.78
CA GLY A 159 -33.37 -5.33 11.53
C GLY A 159 -33.03 -3.93 10.99
N ARG A 160 -31.92 -3.34 11.42
CA ARG A 160 -31.42 -2.03 10.96
C ARG A 160 -30.18 -2.22 10.10
N LEU A 161 -30.07 -1.46 9.02
CA LEU A 161 -28.83 -1.43 8.23
C LEU A 161 -27.66 -0.86 9.06
N VAL A 162 -26.48 -1.41 8.86
CA VAL A 162 -25.26 -0.94 9.55
C VAL A 162 -25.01 0.54 9.28
N ALA A 163 -25.30 1.01 8.06
CA ALA A 163 -25.16 2.42 7.68
C ALA A 163 -26.14 3.35 8.43
N ASP A 164 -27.27 2.86 8.90
CA ASP A 164 -28.33 3.66 9.52
C ASP A 164 -28.12 3.93 11.01
N TYR A 165 -27.08 3.36 11.60
CA TYR A 165 -26.74 3.65 12.98
C TYR A 165 -26.14 5.05 13.12
N PRO A 166 -26.62 5.88 14.08
CA PRO A 166 -26.09 7.23 14.29
C PRO A 166 -24.58 7.26 14.50
N THR A 167 -24.03 6.24 15.15
CA THR A 167 -22.59 6.07 15.36
C THR A 167 -21.81 5.73 14.09
N ASN A 168 -22.51 5.41 12.99
CA ASN A 168 -21.90 5.13 11.69
C ASN A 168 -22.12 6.26 10.67
N ALA A 169 -22.81 7.35 11.05
CA ALA A 169 -23.14 8.44 10.13
C ALA A 169 -21.93 9.15 9.51
N ALA A 170 -20.75 9.09 10.16
CA ALA A 170 -19.51 9.68 9.66
C ALA A 170 -18.76 8.78 8.66
N TYR A 171 -19.21 7.54 8.48
CA TYR A 171 -18.55 6.52 7.65
C TYR A 171 -19.33 6.25 6.37
N GLY A 172 -18.62 5.85 5.31
CA GLY A 172 -19.25 5.64 4.01
C GLY A 172 -20.23 4.47 4.02
N ALA A 173 -21.50 4.69 3.66
CA ALA A 173 -22.51 3.65 3.54
C ALA A 173 -22.12 2.51 2.56
N HIS A 174 -21.22 2.82 1.62
CA HIS A 174 -20.69 1.87 0.65
C HIS A 174 -19.52 1.03 1.16
N GLU A 175 -19.02 1.30 2.37
CA GLU A 175 -17.85 0.61 2.90
C GLU A 175 -18.14 -0.86 3.23
N PRO A 176 -17.16 -1.74 3.04
CA PRO A 176 -17.22 -3.11 3.52
C PRO A 176 -17.36 -3.16 5.04
N VAL A 177 -18.08 -4.17 5.52
CA VAL A 177 -18.37 -4.35 6.95
C VAL A 177 -17.55 -5.50 7.52
N PHE A 178 -17.00 -5.28 8.70
CA PHE A 178 -16.33 -6.27 9.53
C PHE A 178 -17.15 -6.58 10.77
N ARG A 179 -17.17 -7.85 11.19
CA ARG A 179 -17.69 -8.25 12.49
C ARG A 179 -16.55 -8.31 13.48
N ALA A 180 -16.75 -7.67 14.65
CA ALA A 180 -15.77 -7.64 15.71
C ALA A 180 -16.43 -7.73 17.08
N VAL A 181 -15.63 -8.07 18.09
CA VAL A 181 -16.03 -8.19 19.49
C VAL A 181 -15.18 -7.27 20.36
N TYR A 182 -15.78 -6.63 21.34
CA TYR A 182 -15.03 -5.82 22.31
C TYR A 182 -14.16 -6.69 23.21
N LEU A 183 -12.89 -6.33 23.35
CA LEU A 183 -11.90 -7.11 24.11
C LEU A 183 -12.31 -7.25 25.57
N ASP A 184 -12.91 -6.24 26.16
CA ASP A 184 -13.37 -6.26 27.54
C ASP A 184 -14.57 -7.19 27.76
N SER A 185 -15.41 -7.43 26.74
CA SER A 185 -16.48 -8.41 26.81
C SER A 185 -15.94 -9.84 26.91
N LEU A 186 -14.85 -10.14 26.19
CA LEU A 186 -14.16 -11.43 26.28
C LEU A 186 -13.59 -11.72 27.67
N ARG A 187 -13.12 -10.67 28.36
CA ARG A 187 -12.53 -10.78 29.71
C ARG A 187 -13.57 -11.03 30.81
N ARG A 188 -14.78 -10.52 30.63
CA ARG A 188 -15.86 -10.67 31.62
C ARG A 188 -16.52 -12.05 31.61
N GLY A 189 -16.34 -12.82 30.57
CA GLY A 189 -17.03 -14.08 30.37
C GLY A 189 -18.51 -13.88 30.07
N GLY A 190 -19.17 -14.87 29.50
CA GLY A 190 -20.57 -14.82 29.10
C GLY A 190 -20.75 -14.81 27.57
N ASP A 191 -21.96 -14.54 27.11
CA ASP A 191 -22.27 -14.42 25.69
C ASP A 191 -21.54 -13.22 25.07
N VAL A 192 -20.67 -13.52 24.10
CA VAL A 192 -19.88 -12.51 23.41
C VAL A 192 -20.66 -11.99 22.20
N GLN A 193 -21.22 -10.79 22.35
CA GLN A 193 -21.94 -10.14 21.26
C GLN A 193 -20.96 -9.68 20.15
N ARG A 194 -21.33 -9.97 18.91
CA ARG A 194 -20.61 -9.56 17.71
C ARG A 194 -21.28 -8.33 17.10
N TYR A 195 -20.51 -7.29 16.91
CA TYR A 195 -20.96 -6.03 16.32
C TYR A 195 -20.44 -5.89 14.90
N ALA A 196 -21.18 -5.15 14.08
CA ALA A 196 -20.87 -4.89 12.68
C ALA A 196 -20.37 -3.45 12.50
N PHE A 197 -19.21 -3.27 11.91
CA PHE A 197 -18.54 -1.98 11.75
C PHE A 197 -18.15 -1.71 10.30
N PRO A 198 -18.38 -0.49 9.77
CA PRO A 198 -17.75 -0.05 8.53
C PRO A 198 -16.22 -0.09 8.64
N ALA A 199 -15.54 -0.38 7.55
CA ALA A 199 -14.08 -0.60 7.55
C ALA A 199 -13.28 0.58 8.11
N SER A 200 -13.63 1.82 7.76
CA SER A 200 -12.90 3.02 8.21
C SER A 200 -13.15 3.38 9.68
N ARG A 201 -14.20 2.83 10.30
CA ARG A 201 -14.44 2.96 11.74
C ARG A 201 -13.40 2.18 12.57
N LEU A 202 -12.84 1.13 11.99
CA LEU A 202 -11.83 0.31 12.64
C LEU A 202 -10.42 0.81 12.29
N ARG A 203 -9.59 1.05 13.28
CA ARG A 203 -8.18 1.43 13.12
C ARG A 203 -7.28 0.35 13.71
N ARG A 204 -6.36 -0.18 12.91
CA ARG A 204 -5.37 -1.15 13.39
C ARG A 204 -4.60 -0.60 14.60
N VAL A 205 -4.43 -1.43 15.62
CA VAL A 205 -3.46 -1.14 16.67
C VAL A 205 -2.07 -1.33 16.05
N ALA A 206 -1.26 -0.26 16.03
CA ALA A 206 0.12 -0.35 15.57
C ALA A 206 0.84 -1.43 16.38
N GLY A 207 1.26 -2.49 15.72
CA GLY A 207 2.15 -3.48 16.29
C GLY A 207 3.52 -2.86 16.55
N ARG A 208 4.30 -3.39 17.48
CA ARG A 208 5.67 -2.91 17.76
C ARG A 208 6.61 -2.99 16.55
N GLY A 209 6.15 -3.52 15.40
CA GLY A 209 6.91 -3.63 14.16
C GLY A 209 6.59 -2.59 13.09
N ASP A 210 5.50 -1.81 13.24
CA ASP A 210 5.02 -0.87 12.21
C ASP A 210 5.51 0.58 12.41
N ALA A 211 6.44 0.80 13.33
CA ALA A 211 6.91 2.14 13.71
C ALA A 211 7.84 2.82 12.67
N ASP A 212 8.09 2.18 11.51
CA ASP A 212 9.10 2.69 10.54
C ASP A 212 8.53 3.03 9.15
N ALA A 213 7.22 3.17 9.00
CA ALA A 213 6.60 3.52 7.73
C ALA A 213 5.69 4.75 7.83
N GLY A 214 6.21 5.89 8.29
CA GLY A 214 5.40 7.11 8.31
C GLY A 214 5.97 8.23 9.15
N THR A 215 7.23 8.58 8.99
CA THR A 215 7.73 9.85 9.49
C THR A 215 7.76 10.83 8.33
N ASP A 216 6.79 11.74 8.29
CA ASP A 216 6.82 12.95 7.48
C ASP A 216 8.09 13.73 7.82
N PRO A 217 8.92 14.11 6.83
CA PRO A 217 10.17 14.84 7.08
C PRO A 217 9.97 16.36 7.25
N GLU A 218 8.77 16.84 7.58
CA GLU A 218 8.48 18.27 7.66
C GLU A 218 8.00 18.70 9.04
N SER A 219 8.89 18.65 10.03
CA SER A 219 8.81 19.46 11.26
C SER A 219 10.10 19.31 12.06
N ARG A 220 11.21 19.82 11.53
CA ARG A 220 12.38 20.16 12.35
C ARG A 220 12.41 21.65 12.57
N PRO A 221 12.30 22.17 13.80
CA PRO A 221 12.59 23.56 14.07
C PRO A 221 14.10 23.80 13.89
N SER A 222 14.46 24.84 13.14
CA SER A 222 15.80 25.35 12.99
C SER A 222 16.40 25.68 14.38
N PRO A 223 17.67 25.33 14.66
CA PRO A 223 18.35 25.87 15.82
C PRO A 223 18.62 27.35 15.61
N ALA A 224 18.22 28.17 16.58
CA ALA A 224 18.52 29.58 16.66
C ALA A 224 20.03 29.80 16.74
N GLU A 225 20.52 30.67 15.88
CA GLU A 225 21.85 31.25 15.98
C GLU A 225 21.91 32.08 17.28
N GLY A 226 22.78 31.67 18.19
CA GLY A 226 23.16 32.45 19.37
C GLY A 226 24.50 33.08 19.13
N ASP A 227 24.51 34.38 18.84
CA ASP A 227 25.69 35.25 18.96
C ASP A 227 26.18 35.27 20.42
N GLY A 228 27.46 35.09 20.59
CA GLY A 228 28.13 35.16 21.90
C GLY A 228 29.61 35.51 21.77
N ASP A 229 29.85 36.77 21.50
CA ASP A 229 31.13 37.47 21.61
C ASP A 229 31.77 37.31 22.99
N GLY A 230 33.10 37.19 23.10
CA GLY A 230 33.76 37.18 24.39
C GLY A 230 35.25 36.84 24.34
N ALA A 231 36.04 37.84 23.96
CA ALA A 231 37.50 37.86 24.07
C ALA A 231 38.03 37.68 25.50
N ALA A 232 39.17 37.02 25.67
CA ALA A 232 40.32 37.49 26.48
C ALA A 232 41.44 36.44 26.56
N SER A 233 42.58 36.73 25.98
CA SER A 233 43.88 36.31 26.51
C SER A 233 44.25 37.23 27.68
N PRO A 234 45.19 36.90 28.63
CA PRO A 234 46.62 36.69 28.33
C PRO A 234 47.41 35.80 29.34
N THR A 235 48.61 35.40 28.90
CA THR A 235 49.96 35.55 29.51
C THR A 235 50.40 34.67 30.70
N THR A 236 51.50 33.96 30.41
CA THR A 236 52.80 33.76 31.19
C THR A 236 52.74 32.97 32.51
N ALA A 237 53.45 31.88 32.58
CA ALA A 237 54.75 31.64 33.17
C ALA A 237 55.22 30.21 32.84
#